data_2f69b47b9e81b18cda7e541a539c8555
#
_entry.id   2f69b47b9e81b18cda7e541a539c8555
#
_cell.length_a   1.000
_cell.length_b   1.000
_cell.length_c   1.000
_cell.angle_alpha   90.00
_cell.angle_beta   90.00
_cell.angle_gamma   90.00
#
_symmetry.space_group_name_H-M   'P 1'
#
loop_
_entity.id
_entity.type
_entity.pdbx_description
1 polymer ?
#
loop_
_entity_poly.entity_id
_entity_poly.type
_entity_poly.pdbx_seq_one_letter_code
_entity_poly.pdbx_strand_id
1 'polypeptide(L)'
;MRLALLLCTTLTLAAQTPAHRSIATVLDDWHLAAAQADEVRYFAHLAEDAVFLGTDASERWTKPAFQAWAHPIFQRGKAWSFKATRRVVSLSKNGEVAWFDEDLATPNLGPSRGSGVLSKQGGRWRIEQYNLSVPIPNALMKTVKEQIEVSARQNPAPVTPK
;
A
#
# COMPACT_ATOMS: atom_id res chain seq x y z
N MET A 1 -25.58 -46.67 -23.29
CA MET A 1 -24.21 -46.30 -22.91
C MET A 1 -24.08 -44.78 -23.07
N ARG A 2 -24.15 -44.00 -21.98
CA ARG A 2 -24.02 -42.53 -22.04
C ARG A 2 -22.57 -42.19 -21.68
N LEU A 3 -21.85 -41.66 -22.66
CA LEU A 3 -20.47 -41.18 -22.50
C LEU A 3 -20.51 -39.82 -21.82
N ALA A 4 -20.07 -39.74 -20.56
CA ALA A 4 -19.93 -38.48 -19.85
C ALA A 4 -18.58 -37.86 -20.26
N LEU A 5 -18.62 -36.73 -20.97
CA LEU A 5 -17.45 -35.93 -21.31
C LEU A 5 -17.06 -35.13 -20.08
N LEU A 6 -15.99 -35.53 -19.38
CA LEU A 6 -15.38 -34.72 -18.33
C LEU A 6 -14.63 -33.52 -18.97
N LEU A 7 -15.20 -32.32 -18.84
CA LEU A 7 -14.53 -31.10 -19.23
C LEU A 7 -13.50 -30.73 -18.12
N CYS A 8 -12.24 -31.05 -18.35
CA CYS A 8 -11.15 -30.69 -17.46
C CYS A 8 -10.78 -29.22 -17.74
N THR A 9 -11.32 -28.26 -16.96
CA THR A 9 -10.93 -26.86 -17.00
C THR A 9 -9.58 -26.70 -16.32
N THR A 10 -8.51 -26.63 -17.11
CA THR A 10 -7.18 -26.26 -16.62
C THR A 10 -7.17 -24.78 -16.25
N LEU A 11 -7.16 -24.49 -14.94
CA LEU A 11 -6.89 -23.14 -14.43
C LEU A 11 -5.42 -22.80 -14.76
N THR A 12 -5.18 -22.07 -15.83
CA THR A 12 -3.85 -21.53 -16.13
C THR A 12 -3.53 -20.43 -15.09
N LEU A 13 -2.73 -20.76 -14.09
CA LEU A 13 -2.10 -19.78 -13.22
C LEU A 13 -1.18 -18.93 -14.11
N ALA A 14 -1.52 -17.67 -14.35
CA ALA A 14 -0.70 -16.78 -15.15
C ALA A 14 0.69 -16.69 -14.52
N ALA A 15 1.72 -17.18 -15.21
CA ALA A 15 3.09 -17.15 -14.74
C ALA A 15 3.53 -15.70 -14.52
N GLN A 16 4.01 -15.38 -13.32
CA GLN A 16 4.54 -14.04 -12.99
C GLN A 16 5.73 -13.71 -13.89
N THR A 17 5.62 -12.63 -14.63
CA THR A 17 6.72 -12.15 -15.49
C THR A 17 7.90 -11.65 -14.65
N PRO A 18 9.11 -11.49 -15.23
CA PRO A 18 10.25 -10.88 -14.54
C PRO A 18 9.93 -9.52 -13.94
N ALA A 19 9.10 -8.71 -14.62
CA ALA A 19 8.67 -7.40 -14.10
C ALA A 19 7.81 -7.53 -12.83
N HIS A 20 6.85 -8.47 -12.78
CA HIS A 20 6.06 -8.73 -11.58
C HIS A 20 6.93 -9.11 -10.38
N ARG A 21 7.92 -9.98 -10.59
CA ARG A 21 8.87 -10.37 -9.53
C ARG A 21 9.71 -9.20 -9.06
N SER A 22 10.22 -8.38 -9.97
CA SER A 22 11.02 -7.19 -9.64
C SER A 22 10.21 -6.19 -8.81
N ILE A 23 8.94 -5.94 -9.16
CA ILE A 23 8.05 -5.07 -8.41
C ILE A 23 7.77 -5.64 -7.02
N ALA A 24 7.46 -6.94 -6.92
CA ALA A 24 7.25 -7.60 -5.65
C ALA A 24 8.48 -7.47 -4.73
N THR A 25 9.68 -7.65 -5.27
CA THR A 25 10.94 -7.47 -4.53
C THR A 25 11.09 -6.04 -3.99
N VAL A 26 10.77 -5.02 -4.79
CA VAL A 26 10.81 -3.61 -4.35
C VAL A 26 9.86 -3.37 -3.20
N LEU A 27 8.62 -3.85 -3.30
CA LEU A 27 7.61 -3.66 -2.25
C LEU A 27 7.93 -4.43 -0.97
N ASP A 28 8.46 -5.66 -1.09
CA ASP A 28 8.88 -6.45 0.07
C ASP A 28 10.07 -5.80 0.78
N ASP A 29 11.04 -5.29 0.02
CA ASP A 29 12.21 -4.60 0.55
C ASP A 29 11.82 -3.27 1.21
N TRP A 30 10.85 -2.56 0.65
CA TRP A 30 10.31 -1.34 1.23
C TRP A 30 9.64 -1.58 2.59
N HIS A 31 8.80 -2.61 2.71
CA HIS A 31 8.20 -3.00 3.99
C HIS A 31 9.25 -3.47 5.00
N LEU A 32 10.26 -4.22 4.53
CA LEU A 32 11.36 -4.68 5.39
C LEU A 32 12.20 -3.52 5.91
N ALA A 33 12.47 -2.51 5.09
CA ALA A 33 13.21 -1.32 5.51
C ALA A 33 12.51 -0.58 6.66
N ALA A 34 11.18 -0.46 6.61
CA ALA A 34 10.40 0.10 7.72
C ALA A 34 10.51 -0.75 8.99
N ALA A 35 10.36 -2.08 8.87
CA ALA A 35 10.44 -2.99 10.00
C ALA A 35 11.83 -2.99 10.67
N GLN A 36 12.87 -2.68 9.90
CA GLN A 36 14.27 -2.58 10.37
C GLN A 36 14.66 -1.14 10.77
N ALA A 37 13.76 -0.18 10.68
CA ALA A 37 14.00 1.25 10.90
C ALA A 37 15.13 1.82 10.01
N ASP A 38 15.29 1.27 8.81
CA ASP A 38 16.23 1.77 7.80
C ASP A 38 15.56 2.88 6.98
N GLU A 39 15.61 4.10 7.53
CA GLU A 39 14.98 5.28 6.94
C GLU A 39 15.49 5.57 5.52
N VAL A 40 16.80 5.52 5.34
CA VAL A 40 17.44 5.83 4.04
C VAL A 40 16.96 4.87 2.97
N ARG A 41 16.97 3.58 3.25
CA ARG A 41 16.50 2.53 2.35
C ARG A 41 15.01 2.64 2.09
N TYR A 42 14.20 2.92 3.11
CA TYR A 42 12.76 3.11 3.00
C TYR A 42 12.41 4.22 1.99
N PHE A 43 12.96 5.42 2.20
CA PHE A 43 12.68 6.57 1.35
C PHE A 43 13.36 6.49 -0.03
N ALA A 44 14.41 5.68 -0.18
CA ALA A 44 15.02 5.41 -1.48
C ALA A 44 14.10 4.63 -2.45
N HIS A 45 13.10 3.91 -1.96
CA HIS A 45 12.11 3.23 -2.81
C HIS A 45 11.05 4.18 -3.38
N LEU A 46 10.83 5.34 -2.79
CA LEU A 46 9.87 6.33 -3.25
C LEU A 46 10.45 7.20 -4.35
N ALA A 47 9.64 7.52 -5.35
CA ALA A 47 9.94 8.57 -6.32
C ALA A 47 10.09 9.94 -5.61
N GLU A 48 10.67 10.94 -6.29
CA GLU A 48 10.96 12.24 -5.65
C GLU A 48 9.68 12.97 -5.26
N ASP A 49 8.67 12.91 -6.11
CA ASP A 49 7.33 13.50 -5.93
C ASP A 49 6.28 12.51 -5.47
N ALA A 50 6.73 11.40 -4.87
CA ALA A 50 5.82 10.40 -4.36
C ALA A 50 4.83 10.95 -3.34
N VAL A 51 3.63 10.38 -3.36
CA VAL A 51 2.55 10.69 -2.42
C VAL A 51 2.24 9.48 -1.56
N PHE A 52 2.24 9.68 -0.25
CA PHE A 52 1.76 8.70 0.70
C PHE A 52 0.39 9.13 1.25
N LEU A 53 -0.58 8.23 1.18
CA LEU A 53 -1.90 8.39 1.78
C LEU A 53 -1.99 7.43 2.98
N GLY A 54 -2.10 7.99 4.17
CA GLY A 54 -2.27 7.22 5.40
C GLY A 54 -3.72 6.81 5.64
N THR A 55 -3.99 6.30 6.83
CA THR A 55 -5.33 5.81 7.21
C THR A 55 -6.29 6.91 7.63
N ASP A 56 -5.80 8.09 7.98
CA ASP A 56 -6.61 9.27 8.27
C ASP A 56 -6.79 10.14 7.04
N ALA A 57 -7.97 10.75 6.89
CA ALA A 57 -8.30 11.58 5.73
C ALA A 57 -7.40 12.81 5.56
N SER A 58 -6.77 13.28 6.64
CA SER A 58 -5.80 14.38 6.62
C SER A 58 -4.39 13.96 6.20
N GLU A 59 -4.10 12.67 6.19
CA GLU A 59 -2.77 12.11 5.91
C GLU A 59 -2.51 11.96 4.42
N ARG A 60 -2.35 13.09 3.74
CA ARG A 60 -1.83 13.15 2.38
C ARG A 60 -0.47 13.83 2.38
N TRP A 61 0.58 13.02 2.30
CA TRP A 61 1.96 13.43 2.46
C TRP A 61 2.70 13.46 1.14
N THR A 62 3.43 14.54 0.84
CA THR A 62 4.54 14.50 -0.11
C THR A 62 5.72 13.75 0.52
N LYS A 63 6.63 13.22 -0.29
CA LYS A 63 7.81 12.49 0.23
C LYS A 63 8.59 13.29 1.28
N PRO A 64 8.95 14.59 1.09
CA PRO A 64 9.65 15.34 2.11
C PRO A 64 8.86 15.52 3.41
N ALA A 65 7.55 15.78 3.31
CA ALA A 65 6.70 15.93 4.49
C ALA A 65 6.54 14.62 5.25
N PHE A 66 6.39 13.49 4.52
CA PHE A 66 6.32 12.17 5.12
C PHE A 66 7.64 11.80 5.80
N GLN A 67 8.77 12.09 5.16
CA GLN A 67 10.09 11.85 5.75
C GLN A 67 10.30 12.64 7.03
N ALA A 68 9.96 13.93 7.03
CA ALA A 68 10.07 14.76 8.23
C ALA A 68 9.21 14.24 9.40
N TRP A 69 7.97 13.81 9.10
CA TRP A 69 7.08 13.21 10.11
C TRP A 69 7.57 11.85 10.61
N ALA A 70 8.09 11.00 9.71
CA ALA A 70 8.52 9.64 10.02
C ALA A 70 9.89 9.60 10.72
N HIS A 71 10.76 10.57 10.47
CA HIS A 71 12.13 10.61 11.00
C HIS A 71 12.23 10.27 12.49
N PRO A 72 11.50 10.94 13.42
CA PRO A 72 11.59 10.60 14.85
C PRO A 72 11.08 9.19 15.17
N ILE A 73 10.27 8.57 14.31
CA ILE A 73 9.79 7.20 14.48
C ILE A 73 10.90 6.23 14.12
N PHE A 74 11.59 6.44 12.98
CA PHE A 74 12.73 5.62 12.58
C PHE A 74 13.88 5.69 13.59
N GLN A 75 14.12 6.85 14.22
CA GLN A 75 15.16 7.03 15.24
C GLN A 75 14.92 6.20 16.52
N ARG A 76 13.72 5.66 16.73
CA ARG A 76 13.43 4.75 17.85
C ARG A 76 13.94 3.31 17.62
N GLY A 77 14.58 3.04 16.47
CA GLY A 77 15.08 1.71 16.12
C GLY A 77 14.01 0.71 15.68
N LYS A 78 12.74 1.13 15.64
CA LYS A 78 11.61 0.35 15.13
C LYS A 78 10.52 1.30 14.64
N ALA A 79 10.20 1.22 13.35
CA ALA A 79 9.08 1.94 12.78
C ALA A 79 7.82 1.05 12.75
N TRP A 80 7.20 0.88 11.61
CA TRP A 80 6.03 0.02 11.43
C TRP A 80 6.42 -1.29 10.74
N SER A 81 5.59 -2.31 10.93
CA SER A 81 5.80 -3.61 10.32
C SER A 81 4.54 -4.04 9.57
N PHE A 82 4.66 -4.16 8.27
CA PHE A 82 3.64 -4.72 7.40
C PHE A 82 4.19 -5.95 6.68
N LYS A 83 3.35 -6.97 6.56
CA LYS A 83 3.65 -8.17 5.77
C LYS A 83 2.54 -8.38 4.76
N ALA A 84 2.87 -8.32 3.49
CA ALA A 84 1.93 -8.68 2.44
C ALA A 84 1.59 -10.18 2.54
N THR A 85 0.31 -10.49 2.68
CA THR A 85 -0.22 -11.87 2.70
C THR A 85 -0.77 -12.27 1.33
N ARG A 86 -1.18 -11.30 0.53
CA ARG A 86 -1.55 -11.41 -0.88
C ARG A 86 -1.12 -10.14 -1.58
N ARG A 87 -0.68 -10.23 -2.82
CA ARG A 87 -0.40 -9.08 -3.69
C ARG A 87 -0.80 -9.39 -5.12
N VAL A 88 -1.46 -8.45 -5.75
CA VAL A 88 -1.77 -8.45 -7.17
C VAL A 88 -1.08 -7.27 -7.81
N VAL A 89 -0.35 -7.51 -8.88
CA VAL A 89 0.37 -6.48 -9.64
C VAL A 89 -0.16 -6.50 -11.07
N SER A 90 -0.42 -5.32 -11.61
CA SER A 90 -0.78 -5.10 -13.00
C SER A 90 0.21 -4.16 -13.66
N LEU A 91 0.44 -4.33 -14.95
CA LEU A 91 1.37 -3.53 -15.73
C LEU A 91 0.65 -2.76 -16.83
N SER A 92 1.11 -1.56 -17.12
CA SER A 92 0.74 -0.83 -18.33
C SER A 92 1.22 -1.58 -19.58
N LYS A 93 0.60 -1.29 -20.73
CA LYS A 93 0.94 -1.97 -22.02
C LYS A 93 2.41 -1.78 -22.41
N ASN A 94 3.02 -0.64 -22.07
CA ASN A 94 4.43 -0.37 -22.36
C ASN A 94 5.38 -0.92 -21.29
N GLY A 95 4.86 -1.45 -20.17
CA GLY A 95 5.67 -2.01 -19.08
C GLY A 95 6.42 -0.98 -18.21
N GLU A 96 6.10 0.32 -18.33
CA GLU A 96 6.80 1.38 -17.60
C GLU A 96 6.05 1.87 -16.35
N VAL A 97 4.77 1.52 -16.21
CA VAL A 97 3.93 1.81 -15.04
C VAL A 97 3.30 0.53 -14.53
N ALA A 98 3.25 0.38 -13.23
CA ALA A 98 2.56 -0.69 -12.55
C ALA A 98 1.62 -0.13 -11.49
N TRP A 99 0.52 -0.83 -11.24
CA TRP A 99 -0.31 -0.61 -10.06
C TRP A 99 -0.51 -1.92 -9.34
N PHE A 100 -0.72 -1.84 -8.05
CA PHE A 100 -0.89 -3.01 -7.21
C PHE A 100 -1.90 -2.79 -6.10
N ASP A 101 -2.41 -3.90 -5.59
CA ASP A 101 -3.07 -3.98 -4.29
C ASP A 101 -2.48 -5.15 -3.50
N GLU A 102 -2.46 -5.00 -2.17
CA GLU A 102 -1.95 -6.01 -1.26
C GLU A 102 -2.79 -6.08 0.01
N ASP A 103 -3.07 -7.29 0.47
CA ASP A 103 -3.61 -7.52 1.79
C ASP A 103 -2.44 -7.58 2.78
N LEU A 104 -2.54 -6.83 3.87
CA LEU A 104 -1.48 -6.65 4.83
C LEU A 104 -1.85 -7.22 6.19
N ALA A 105 -0.90 -7.94 6.79
CA ALA A 105 -0.90 -8.25 8.20
C ALA A 105 0.01 -7.26 8.94
N THR A 106 -0.51 -6.69 10.03
CA THR A 106 0.22 -5.78 10.91
C THR A 106 -0.27 -5.92 12.34
N PRO A 107 0.60 -5.78 13.36
CA PRO A 107 0.20 -5.91 14.76
C PRO A 107 -0.81 -4.86 15.23
N ASN A 108 -0.80 -3.66 14.63
CA ASN A 108 -1.46 -2.50 15.20
C ASN A 108 -2.81 -2.15 14.58
N LEU A 109 -3.07 -2.53 13.32
CA LEU A 109 -4.27 -2.12 12.58
C LEU A 109 -5.21 -3.27 12.24
N GLY A 110 -4.79 -4.53 12.52
CA GLY A 110 -5.51 -5.70 12.04
C GLY A 110 -5.44 -5.86 10.52
N PRO A 111 -6.45 -6.47 9.88
CA PRO A 111 -6.48 -6.62 8.43
C PRO A 111 -6.47 -5.27 7.73
N SER A 112 -5.42 -5.01 6.96
CA SER A 112 -5.21 -3.75 6.27
C SER A 112 -5.00 -3.99 4.78
N ARG A 113 -5.08 -2.94 3.98
CA ARG A 113 -4.83 -2.97 2.55
C ARG A 113 -3.86 -1.87 2.16
N GLY A 114 -2.82 -2.27 1.43
CA GLY A 114 -1.98 -1.36 0.67
C GLY A 114 -2.40 -1.34 -0.79
N SER A 115 -2.29 -0.21 -1.44
CA SER A 115 -2.40 -0.09 -2.90
C SER A 115 -1.56 1.07 -3.39
N GLY A 116 -1.14 1.02 -4.64
CA GLY A 116 -0.30 2.09 -5.14
C GLY A 116 0.10 1.93 -6.60
N VAL A 117 0.93 2.87 -7.01
CA VAL A 117 1.47 2.97 -8.36
C VAL A 117 2.99 3.02 -8.28
N LEU A 118 3.64 2.32 -9.20
CA LEU A 118 5.07 2.42 -9.43
C LEU A 118 5.33 2.85 -10.88
N SER A 119 6.40 3.60 -11.07
CA SER A 119 6.97 3.88 -12.38
C SER A 119 8.40 3.33 -12.47
N LYS A 120 8.85 3.09 -13.70
CA LYS A 120 10.21 2.64 -13.96
C LYS A 120 11.07 3.84 -14.31
N GLN A 121 12.00 4.19 -13.43
CA GLN A 121 12.90 5.33 -13.55
C GLN A 121 14.35 4.86 -13.63
N GLY A 122 15.04 5.16 -14.71
CA GLY A 122 16.42 4.72 -14.91
C GLY A 122 16.61 3.19 -14.79
N GLY A 123 15.62 2.41 -15.25
CA GLY A 123 15.60 0.95 -15.16
C GLY A 123 15.19 0.38 -13.80
N ARG A 124 14.86 1.19 -12.81
CA ARG A 124 14.46 0.79 -11.47
C ARG A 124 13.01 1.18 -11.20
N TRP A 125 12.27 0.30 -10.51
CA TRP A 125 10.92 0.63 -10.05
C TRP A 125 10.97 1.55 -8.84
N ARG A 126 10.14 2.62 -8.87
CA ARG A 126 9.93 3.59 -7.80
C ARG A 126 8.45 3.69 -7.47
N ILE A 127 8.13 3.80 -6.20
CA ILE A 127 6.76 3.99 -5.72
C ILE A 127 6.40 5.46 -5.92
N GLU A 128 5.40 5.72 -6.76
CA GLU A 128 4.86 7.06 -7.06
C GLU A 128 3.75 7.44 -6.09
N GLN A 129 2.94 6.45 -5.73
CA GLN A 129 1.86 6.62 -4.79
C GLN A 129 1.69 5.35 -3.99
N TYR A 130 1.44 5.52 -2.70
CA TYR A 130 0.97 4.45 -1.82
C TYR A 130 -0.24 4.92 -1.02
N ASN A 131 -1.22 4.05 -0.87
CA ASN A 131 -2.39 4.25 -0.03
C ASN A 131 -2.50 3.08 0.96
N LEU A 132 -2.43 3.41 2.25
CA LEU A 132 -2.71 2.48 3.35
C LEU A 132 -4.16 2.67 3.79
N SER A 133 -4.92 1.60 3.89
CA SER A 133 -6.31 1.64 4.35
C SER A 133 -6.64 0.47 5.27
N VAL A 134 -7.63 0.67 6.13
CA VAL A 134 -8.26 -0.38 6.93
C VAL A 134 -9.63 -0.65 6.33
N PRO A 135 -9.83 -1.77 5.62
CA PRO A 135 -11.12 -2.10 5.02
C PRO A 135 -12.18 -2.31 6.10
N ILE A 136 -13.26 -1.55 6.02
CA ILE A 136 -14.38 -1.65 6.97
C ILE A 136 -15.38 -2.68 6.43
N PRO A 137 -15.73 -3.74 7.20
CA PRO A 137 -16.79 -4.65 6.82
C PRO A 137 -18.11 -3.91 6.60
N ASN A 138 -18.85 -4.23 5.52
CA ASN A 138 -20.11 -3.56 5.18
C ASN A 138 -21.11 -3.56 6.32
N ALA A 139 -21.15 -4.61 7.14
CA ALA A 139 -22.03 -4.71 8.31
C ALA A 139 -21.75 -3.64 9.39
N LEU A 140 -20.52 -3.11 9.45
CA LEU A 140 -20.11 -2.10 10.42
C LEU A 140 -20.15 -0.67 9.87
N MET A 141 -20.41 -0.49 8.58
CA MET A 141 -20.31 0.80 7.90
C MET A 141 -21.18 1.89 8.56
N LYS A 142 -22.41 1.55 8.96
CA LYS A 142 -23.32 2.49 9.64
C LYS A 142 -22.73 2.98 10.95
N THR A 143 -22.29 2.07 11.81
CA THR A 143 -21.71 2.39 13.12
C THR A 143 -20.45 3.23 13.00
N VAL A 144 -19.56 2.86 12.06
CA VAL A 144 -18.30 3.60 11.83
C VAL A 144 -18.62 5.01 11.31
N LYS A 145 -19.56 5.16 10.37
CA LYS A 145 -20.01 6.47 9.89
C LYS A 145 -20.48 7.36 11.03
N GLU A 146 -21.35 6.84 11.92
CA GLU A 146 -21.86 7.57 13.07
C GLU A 146 -20.73 8.02 14.01
N GLN A 147 -19.72 7.16 14.25
CA GLN A 147 -18.58 7.50 15.08
C GLN A 147 -17.67 8.56 14.45
N ILE A 148 -17.44 8.49 13.13
CA ILE A 148 -16.70 9.52 12.40
C ILE A 148 -17.41 10.87 12.52
N GLU A 149 -18.74 10.92 12.36
CA GLU A 149 -19.52 12.15 12.49
C GLU A 149 -19.47 12.73 13.91
N VAL A 150 -19.48 11.89 14.93
CA VAL A 150 -19.32 12.32 16.34
C VAL A 150 -17.93 12.89 16.55
N SER A 151 -16.88 12.19 16.11
CA SER A 151 -15.50 12.65 16.23
C SER A 151 -15.25 13.98 15.53
N ALA A 152 -15.80 14.15 14.32
CA ALA A 152 -15.67 15.40 13.56
C ALA A 152 -16.34 16.60 14.25
N ARG A 153 -17.45 16.38 14.96
CA ARG A 153 -18.11 17.44 15.76
C ARG A 153 -17.31 17.81 17.00
N GLN A 154 -16.60 16.84 17.61
CA GLN A 154 -15.79 17.06 18.82
C GLN A 154 -14.44 17.69 18.49
N ASN A 155 -13.89 17.37 17.34
CA ASN A 155 -12.59 17.84 16.86
C ASN A 155 -12.75 18.41 15.44
N PRO A 156 -13.36 19.59 15.29
CA PRO A 156 -13.49 20.18 13.96
C PRO A 156 -12.12 20.45 13.36
N ALA A 157 -11.92 20.03 12.10
CA ALA A 157 -10.69 20.32 11.38
C ALA A 157 -10.42 21.84 11.38
N PRO A 158 -9.16 22.27 11.53
CA PRO A 158 -8.84 23.70 11.45
C PRO A 158 -9.32 24.24 10.09
N VAL A 159 -10.08 25.32 10.15
CA VAL A 159 -10.55 26.03 8.94
C VAL A 159 -9.31 26.61 8.27
N THR A 160 -8.86 25.98 7.17
CA THR A 160 -7.81 26.55 6.33
C THR A 160 -8.41 27.77 5.62
N PRO A 161 -7.91 28.98 5.84
CA PRO A 161 -8.35 30.15 5.04
C PRO A 161 -8.06 29.89 3.57
N LYS A 162 -9.05 30.21 2.71
CA LYS A 162 -8.91 30.14 1.25
C LYS A 162 -7.94 31.18 0.75
#